data_ec3fdcd6aac05e54c7c2c6244af609f1
#
_entry.id   ec3fdcd6aac05e54c7c2c6244af609f1
#
_cell.length_a   1.000
_cell.length_b   1.000
_cell.length_c   1.000
_cell.angle_alpha   90.00
_cell.angle_beta   90.00
_cell.angle_gamma   90.00
#
_symmetry.space_group_name_H-M   'P 1'
#
loop_
_entity.id
_entity.type
_entity.pdbx_description
1 polymer ?
#
loop_
_entity_poly.entity_id
_entity_poly.type
_entity_poly.pdbx_seq_one_letter_code
_entity_poly.pdbx_strand_id
1 'polypeptide(L)'
;MRHLFIINPAAGSRDRTKEYKESIDAACKGLDYEIAVSACPGDCTRLAKEAAATGEEVRIYACGGDGTLNEVAAGAAGYENAAITAFSGGSGNDFTKLFSDPEAFRDLNRLLDPEEATFDLIRCNGDISLNICSVGLDARIGTDVSKYKRLPLLSGFRAYVVSTVINLFKAISEHYVVEVNGEVYDQKFTFVCVCNGRWYGGGFNPVPEADPRDGKLDVLLVDKVNIFQVAGIISKYKNGQYKKLSKVIKHLQTDEIIIHCDKETPINLDGEMRMGKTAHMCLADEKIRFFYPKGLTF
;
A
#
# COMPACT_ATOMS: atom_id res chain seq x y z
N MET A 1 -17.65 6.44 -21.85
CA MET A 1 -16.80 6.02 -20.73
C MET A 1 -15.99 4.82 -21.18
N ARG A 2 -14.69 4.95 -21.29
CA ARG A 2 -13.75 3.89 -21.65
C ARG A 2 -13.37 3.10 -20.42
N HIS A 3 -13.24 1.78 -20.53
CA HIS A 3 -12.81 0.89 -19.47
C HIS A 3 -11.45 0.27 -19.83
N LEU A 4 -10.42 0.48 -19.01
CA LEU A 4 -9.11 -0.11 -19.21
C LEU A 4 -8.80 -1.11 -18.09
N PHE A 5 -8.56 -2.36 -18.45
CA PHE A 5 -8.16 -3.42 -17.53
C PHE A 5 -6.67 -3.67 -17.63
N ILE A 6 -5.92 -3.31 -16.60
CA ILE A 6 -4.47 -3.53 -16.54
C ILE A 6 -4.22 -4.81 -15.75
N ILE A 7 -3.82 -5.86 -16.45
CA ILE A 7 -3.54 -7.18 -15.85
C ILE A 7 -2.05 -7.31 -15.57
N ASN A 8 -1.71 -7.63 -14.31
CA ASN A 8 -0.36 -7.98 -13.92
C ASN A 8 -0.22 -9.50 -13.79
N PRO A 9 0.42 -10.20 -14.76
CA PRO A 9 0.57 -11.64 -14.73
C PRO A 9 1.46 -12.15 -13.60
N ALA A 10 2.33 -11.29 -13.05
CA ALA A 10 3.22 -11.61 -11.92
C ALA A 10 2.53 -11.47 -10.55
N ALA A 11 1.28 -10.97 -10.51
CA ALA A 11 0.56 -10.78 -9.26
C ALA A 11 0.06 -12.11 -8.67
N GLY A 12 0.29 -12.30 -7.37
CA GLY A 12 -0.18 -13.49 -6.65
C GLY A 12 0.74 -14.70 -6.80
N SER A 13 0.17 -15.91 -6.67
CA SER A 13 0.92 -17.17 -6.69
C SER A 13 0.98 -17.84 -8.06
N ARG A 14 0.17 -17.39 -9.01
CA ARG A 14 0.09 -17.91 -10.38
C ARG A 14 -0.41 -16.83 -11.34
N ASP A 15 -0.07 -16.97 -12.60
CA ASP A 15 -0.61 -16.13 -13.67
C ASP A 15 -2.13 -16.39 -13.81
N ARG A 16 -2.91 -15.33 -13.70
CA ARG A 16 -4.38 -15.33 -13.82
C ARG A 16 -4.88 -14.57 -15.06
N THR A 17 -3.99 -14.26 -15.98
CA THR A 17 -4.32 -13.47 -17.18
C THR A 17 -5.50 -14.03 -17.93
N LYS A 18 -5.53 -15.36 -18.13
CA LYS A 18 -6.63 -16.03 -18.83
C LYS A 18 -7.96 -15.87 -18.10
N GLU A 19 -7.96 -16.09 -16.77
CA GLU A 19 -9.16 -15.97 -15.94
C GLU A 19 -9.73 -14.54 -15.97
N TYR A 20 -8.85 -13.53 -15.88
CA TYR A 20 -9.26 -12.14 -16.01
C TYR A 20 -9.87 -11.83 -17.35
N LYS A 21 -9.21 -12.23 -18.46
CA LYS A 21 -9.73 -12.01 -19.82
C LYS A 21 -11.12 -12.63 -20.00
N GLU A 22 -11.31 -13.89 -19.61
CA GLU A 22 -12.59 -14.57 -19.70
C GLU A 22 -13.70 -13.85 -18.91
N SER A 23 -13.38 -13.38 -17.68
CA SER A 23 -14.33 -12.63 -16.85
C SER A 23 -14.67 -11.27 -17.46
N ILE A 24 -13.69 -10.55 -18.01
CA ILE A 24 -13.86 -9.23 -18.62
C ILE A 24 -14.70 -9.37 -19.89
N ASP A 25 -14.34 -10.29 -20.78
CA ASP A 25 -15.05 -10.53 -22.03
C ASP A 25 -16.53 -10.93 -21.80
N ALA A 26 -16.79 -11.64 -20.69
CA ALA A 26 -18.15 -12.03 -20.33
C ALA A 26 -18.98 -10.85 -19.78
N ALA A 27 -18.40 -10.03 -18.89
CA ALA A 27 -19.10 -8.95 -18.19
C ALA A 27 -19.20 -7.67 -19.02
N CYS A 28 -18.22 -7.37 -19.87
CA CYS A 28 -18.13 -6.11 -20.61
C CYS A 28 -18.74 -6.15 -22.01
N LYS A 29 -19.62 -7.13 -22.32
CA LYS A 29 -20.29 -7.21 -23.61
C LYS A 29 -21.07 -5.94 -23.92
N GLY A 30 -20.70 -5.26 -25.01
CA GLY A 30 -21.34 -4.01 -25.44
C GLY A 30 -20.80 -2.75 -24.80
N LEU A 31 -19.79 -2.86 -23.95
CA LEU A 31 -19.04 -1.72 -23.41
C LEU A 31 -17.79 -1.43 -24.26
N ASP A 32 -17.31 -0.19 -24.19
CA ASP A 32 -16.02 0.21 -24.75
C ASP A 32 -14.93 -0.15 -23.73
N TYR A 33 -14.20 -1.25 -23.98
CA TYR A 33 -13.15 -1.71 -23.08
C TYR A 33 -11.89 -2.17 -23.80
N GLU A 34 -10.77 -2.06 -23.07
CA GLU A 34 -9.45 -2.50 -23.50
C GLU A 34 -8.79 -3.32 -22.39
N ILE A 35 -8.01 -4.33 -22.78
CA ILE A 35 -7.20 -5.14 -21.87
C ILE A 35 -5.73 -4.94 -22.19
N ALA A 36 -4.99 -4.38 -21.25
CA ALA A 36 -3.54 -4.25 -21.29
C ALA A 36 -2.89 -5.24 -20.31
N VAL A 37 -1.84 -5.93 -20.74
CA VAL A 37 -1.10 -6.87 -19.89
C VAL A 37 0.29 -6.29 -19.65
N SER A 38 0.65 -6.10 -18.37
CA SER A 38 1.97 -5.55 -18.02
C SER A 38 3.09 -6.55 -18.35
N ALA A 39 4.21 -6.05 -18.84
CA ALA A 39 5.35 -6.84 -19.26
C ALA A 39 6.48 -6.89 -18.22
N CYS A 40 6.57 -5.88 -17.34
CA CYS A 40 7.63 -5.75 -16.34
C CYS A 40 7.17 -4.87 -15.16
N PRO A 41 7.91 -4.85 -14.04
CA PRO A 41 7.66 -3.90 -12.96
C PRO A 41 7.65 -2.44 -13.45
N GLY A 42 6.70 -1.64 -12.96
CA GLY A 42 6.47 -0.25 -13.36
C GLY A 42 5.62 -0.08 -14.63
N ASP A 43 5.31 -1.17 -15.36
CA ASP A 43 4.54 -1.09 -16.59
C ASP A 43 3.07 -0.73 -16.33
N CYS A 44 2.51 -1.17 -15.19
CA CYS A 44 1.15 -0.77 -14.81
C CYS A 44 1.05 0.75 -14.59
N THR A 45 2.10 1.39 -14.03
CA THR A 45 2.18 2.86 -13.88
C THR A 45 2.19 3.54 -15.25
N ARG A 46 3.02 3.06 -16.18
CA ARG A 46 3.10 3.61 -17.54
C ARG A 46 1.76 3.49 -18.27
N LEU A 47 1.14 2.32 -18.26
CA LEU A 47 -0.14 2.06 -18.92
C LEU A 47 -1.27 2.93 -18.35
N ALA A 48 -1.35 3.07 -17.02
CA ALA A 48 -2.33 3.92 -16.37
C ALA A 48 -2.12 5.40 -16.73
N LYS A 49 -0.86 5.87 -16.72
CA LYS A 49 -0.51 7.25 -17.08
C LYS A 49 -0.82 7.56 -18.53
N GLU A 50 -0.48 6.66 -19.46
CA GLU A 50 -0.78 6.82 -20.88
C GLU A 50 -2.28 6.94 -21.13
N ALA A 51 -3.08 6.09 -20.45
CA ALA A 51 -4.53 6.14 -20.57
C ALA A 51 -5.13 7.43 -19.99
N ALA A 52 -4.66 7.88 -18.83
CA ALA A 52 -5.11 9.11 -18.19
C ALA A 52 -4.71 10.36 -18.98
N ALA A 53 -3.51 10.38 -19.55
CA ALA A 53 -2.98 11.50 -20.31
C ALA A 53 -3.72 11.79 -21.63
N THR A 54 -4.61 10.89 -22.09
CA THR A 54 -5.45 11.15 -23.27
C THR A 54 -6.46 12.27 -23.05
N GLY A 55 -6.80 12.59 -21.79
CA GLY A 55 -7.84 13.55 -21.42
C GLY A 55 -9.26 13.00 -21.55
N GLU A 56 -9.42 11.78 -22.06
CA GLU A 56 -10.74 11.10 -22.12
C GLU A 56 -11.09 10.48 -20.78
N GLU A 57 -12.38 10.51 -20.43
CA GLU A 57 -12.88 9.84 -19.21
C GLU A 57 -12.60 8.33 -19.26
N VAL A 58 -11.82 7.84 -18.30
CA VAL A 58 -11.42 6.43 -18.23
C VAL A 58 -11.56 5.84 -16.83
N ARG A 59 -12.10 4.63 -16.77
CA ARG A 59 -12.08 3.76 -15.58
C ARG A 59 -11.00 2.71 -15.74
N ILE A 60 -10.02 2.71 -14.82
CA ILE A 60 -8.86 1.83 -14.86
C ILE A 60 -9.00 0.77 -13.76
N TYR A 61 -9.00 -0.49 -14.17
CA TYR A 61 -9.12 -1.64 -13.27
C TYR A 61 -7.74 -2.25 -13.05
N ALA A 62 -7.22 -2.19 -11.83
CA ALA A 62 -5.97 -2.87 -11.44
C ALA A 62 -6.25 -4.36 -11.20
N CYS A 63 -6.02 -5.19 -12.22
CA CYS A 63 -6.23 -6.63 -12.16
C CYS A 63 -5.01 -7.31 -11.55
N GLY A 64 -4.98 -7.39 -10.20
CA GLY A 64 -3.83 -7.90 -9.48
C GLY A 64 -3.98 -7.82 -7.96
N GLY A 65 -2.90 -7.54 -7.26
CA GLY A 65 -2.84 -7.31 -5.82
C GLY A 65 -2.48 -5.86 -5.48
N ASP A 66 -2.07 -5.64 -4.22
CA ASP A 66 -1.76 -4.31 -3.68
C ASP A 66 -0.70 -3.56 -4.50
N GLY A 67 0.38 -4.23 -4.91
CA GLY A 67 1.42 -3.61 -5.76
C GLY A 67 0.88 -3.16 -7.13
N THR A 68 0.00 -3.95 -7.76
CA THR A 68 -0.63 -3.56 -9.03
C THR A 68 -1.51 -2.33 -8.85
N LEU A 69 -2.30 -2.29 -7.77
CA LEU A 69 -3.13 -1.15 -7.45
C LEU A 69 -2.30 0.11 -7.18
N ASN A 70 -1.19 -0.01 -6.44
CA ASN A 70 -0.29 1.11 -6.15
C ASN A 70 0.38 1.64 -7.43
N GLU A 71 0.87 0.76 -8.32
CA GLU A 71 1.40 1.18 -9.62
C GLU A 71 0.35 1.93 -10.46
N VAL A 72 -0.89 1.43 -10.52
CA VAL A 72 -1.98 2.08 -11.26
C VAL A 72 -2.32 3.42 -10.62
N ALA A 73 -2.39 3.50 -9.29
CA ALA A 73 -2.63 4.75 -8.57
C ALA A 73 -1.54 5.79 -8.87
N ALA A 74 -0.27 5.39 -8.83
CA ALA A 74 0.86 6.27 -9.15
C ALA A 74 0.81 6.80 -10.60
N GLY A 75 0.33 5.98 -11.54
CA GLY A 75 0.18 6.39 -12.94
C GLY A 75 -0.99 7.34 -13.20
N ALA A 76 -2.09 7.17 -12.46
CA ALA A 76 -3.32 7.94 -12.62
C ALA A 76 -3.42 9.15 -11.66
N ALA A 77 -2.46 9.31 -10.73
CA ALA A 77 -2.47 10.39 -9.75
C ALA A 77 -2.56 11.78 -10.41
N GLY A 78 -3.47 12.62 -9.94
CA GLY A 78 -3.68 13.99 -10.41
C GLY A 78 -4.45 14.12 -11.73
N TYR A 79 -4.86 13.04 -12.37
CA TYR A 79 -5.69 13.08 -13.57
C TYR A 79 -7.18 13.01 -13.20
N GLU A 80 -7.89 14.15 -13.33
CA GLU A 80 -9.31 14.26 -12.99
C GLU A 80 -10.21 13.40 -13.89
N ASN A 81 -9.78 13.11 -15.11
CA ASN A 81 -10.49 12.26 -16.07
C ASN A 81 -10.27 10.75 -15.85
N ALA A 82 -9.42 10.36 -14.90
CA ALA A 82 -9.13 8.96 -14.61
C ALA A 82 -9.64 8.55 -13.23
N ALA A 83 -10.44 7.50 -13.17
CA ALA A 83 -10.81 6.85 -11.91
C ALA A 83 -10.25 5.43 -11.89
N ILE A 84 -9.74 4.97 -10.74
CA ILE A 84 -9.15 3.64 -10.60
C ILE A 84 -9.94 2.75 -9.65
N THR A 85 -9.75 1.43 -9.77
CA THR A 85 -10.21 0.46 -8.77
C THR A 85 -9.30 -0.76 -8.73
N ALA A 86 -9.42 -1.56 -7.65
CA ALA A 86 -8.87 -2.90 -7.61
C ALA A 86 -9.88 -3.89 -8.23
N PHE A 87 -9.43 -4.72 -9.19
CA PHE A 87 -10.11 -5.97 -9.49
C PHE A 87 -9.30 -7.09 -8.85
N SER A 88 -9.68 -7.42 -7.60
CA SER A 88 -8.82 -8.09 -6.64
C SER A 88 -8.52 -9.54 -6.99
N GLY A 89 -7.26 -9.85 -7.23
CA GLY A 89 -6.76 -11.21 -7.45
C GLY A 89 -5.59 -11.60 -6.56
N GLY A 90 -5.07 -10.65 -5.77
CA GLY A 90 -3.99 -10.85 -4.83
C GLY A 90 -4.41 -11.57 -3.55
N SER A 91 -3.44 -11.88 -2.70
CA SER A 91 -3.66 -12.50 -1.38
C SER A 91 -3.82 -11.48 -0.25
N GLY A 92 -3.32 -10.26 -0.41
CA GLY A 92 -3.38 -9.18 0.57
C GLY A 92 -4.64 -8.36 0.40
N ASN A 93 -4.74 -7.65 -0.70
CA ASN A 93 -5.81 -6.71 -1.07
C ASN A 93 -6.10 -5.75 0.09
N ASP A 94 -5.04 -5.18 0.64
CA ASP A 94 -5.10 -4.46 1.90
C ASP A 94 -5.90 -3.16 1.79
N PHE A 95 -5.78 -2.44 0.67
CA PHE A 95 -6.54 -1.21 0.46
C PHE A 95 -8.06 -1.46 0.40
N THR A 96 -8.50 -2.55 -0.22
CA THR A 96 -9.94 -2.86 -0.30
C THR A 96 -10.57 -3.21 1.04
N LYS A 97 -9.77 -3.57 2.06
CA LYS A 97 -10.24 -3.78 3.45
C LYS A 97 -10.68 -2.49 4.16
N LEU A 98 -10.43 -1.34 3.54
CA LEU A 98 -11.04 -0.08 3.96
C LEU A 98 -12.57 -0.16 3.89
N PHE A 99 -13.11 -0.90 2.93
CA PHE A 99 -14.55 -1.01 2.65
C PHE A 99 -15.22 -2.13 3.45
N SER A 100 -16.51 -1.99 3.70
CA SER A 100 -17.32 -2.92 4.50
C SER A 100 -17.42 -4.35 3.94
N ASP A 101 -17.21 -4.54 2.62
CA ASP A 101 -17.17 -5.84 1.94
C ASP A 101 -16.00 -5.88 0.92
N PRO A 102 -14.78 -6.23 1.36
CA PRO A 102 -13.62 -6.34 0.47
C PRO A 102 -13.77 -7.37 -0.65
N GLU A 103 -14.57 -8.43 -0.45
CA GLU A 103 -14.77 -9.47 -1.45
C GLU A 103 -15.58 -8.99 -2.66
N ALA A 104 -16.36 -7.92 -2.50
CA ALA A 104 -17.10 -7.27 -3.59
C ALA A 104 -16.18 -6.80 -4.74
N PHE A 105 -14.92 -6.51 -4.46
CA PHE A 105 -13.92 -6.13 -5.47
C PHE A 105 -13.45 -7.30 -6.36
N ARG A 106 -13.96 -8.50 -6.13
CA ARG A 106 -13.76 -9.68 -7.00
C ARG A 106 -14.90 -9.91 -7.97
N ASP A 107 -15.99 -9.19 -7.81
CA ASP A 107 -17.16 -9.27 -8.68
C ASP A 107 -17.15 -8.10 -9.67
N LEU A 108 -16.79 -8.38 -10.92
CA LEU A 108 -16.72 -7.36 -11.96
C LEU A 108 -18.08 -6.71 -12.25
N ASN A 109 -19.19 -7.44 -12.13
CA ASN A 109 -20.51 -6.85 -12.36
C ASN A 109 -20.83 -5.77 -11.33
N ARG A 110 -20.39 -5.95 -10.07
CA ARG A 110 -20.54 -4.93 -9.03
C ARG A 110 -19.63 -3.72 -9.27
N LEU A 111 -18.44 -3.93 -9.86
CA LEU A 111 -17.50 -2.86 -10.21
C LEU A 111 -17.95 -2.06 -11.46
N LEU A 112 -18.84 -2.60 -12.27
CA LEU A 112 -19.40 -1.88 -13.44
C LEU A 112 -20.53 -0.92 -13.07
N ASP A 113 -21.16 -1.06 -11.88
CA ASP A 113 -22.14 -0.12 -11.29
C ASP A 113 -21.58 0.48 -9.98
N PRO A 114 -20.57 1.36 -10.05
CA PRO A 114 -19.85 1.84 -8.89
C PRO A 114 -20.38 3.14 -8.31
N GLU A 115 -19.98 3.40 -7.07
CA GLU A 115 -19.81 4.73 -6.48
C GLU A 115 -18.36 5.18 -6.58
N GLU A 116 -18.08 6.46 -6.40
CA GLU A 116 -16.73 7.04 -6.49
C GLU A 116 -16.44 7.90 -5.26
N ALA A 117 -15.17 7.91 -4.84
CA ALA A 117 -14.63 8.82 -3.85
C ALA A 117 -13.23 9.31 -4.29
N THR A 118 -12.83 10.46 -3.79
CA THR A 118 -11.49 10.99 -4.00
C THR A 118 -10.65 10.71 -2.76
N PHE A 119 -9.48 10.14 -2.95
CA PHE A 119 -8.54 9.79 -1.89
C PHE A 119 -7.26 10.59 -1.99
N ASP A 120 -6.69 10.90 -0.85
CA ASP A 120 -5.37 11.45 -0.68
C ASP A 120 -4.32 10.38 -1.01
N LEU A 121 -3.10 10.83 -1.26
CA LEU A 121 -1.94 9.97 -1.56
C LEU A 121 -0.76 10.41 -0.70
N ILE A 122 0.15 9.48 -0.42
CA ILE A 122 1.44 9.79 0.18
C ILE A 122 2.45 10.05 -0.95
N ARG A 123 3.19 11.15 -0.87
CA ARG A 123 4.41 11.36 -1.65
C ARG A 123 5.61 11.06 -0.78
N CYS A 124 6.43 10.10 -1.19
CA CYS A 124 7.67 9.75 -0.50
C CYS A 124 8.86 9.92 -1.45
N ASN A 125 9.72 10.90 -1.17
CA ASN A 125 10.90 11.23 -2.01
C ASN A 125 10.58 11.38 -3.52
N GLY A 126 9.34 11.79 -3.86
CA GLY A 126 8.86 11.93 -5.23
C GLY A 126 8.03 10.76 -5.77
N ASP A 127 8.13 9.57 -5.19
CA ASP A 127 7.28 8.42 -5.53
C ASP A 127 5.90 8.55 -4.83
N ILE A 128 4.86 8.04 -5.48
CA ILE A 128 3.49 7.99 -4.93
C ILE A 128 3.24 6.64 -4.27
N SER A 129 2.58 6.68 -3.13
CA SER A 129 2.04 5.50 -2.40
C SER A 129 0.60 5.77 -2.01
N LEU A 130 -0.25 4.77 -2.19
CA LEU A 130 -1.70 4.89 -1.95
C LEU A 130 -2.05 4.70 -0.47
N ASN A 131 -1.34 3.81 0.21
CA ASN A 131 -1.83 3.24 1.47
C ASN A 131 -0.91 3.51 2.66
N ILE A 132 0.27 2.90 2.74
CA ILE A 132 1.16 3.00 3.91
C ILE A 132 2.62 3.01 3.51
N CYS A 133 3.38 3.94 4.10
CA CYS A 133 4.83 3.98 4.03
C CYS A 133 5.45 3.67 5.39
N SER A 134 6.66 3.09 5.41
CA SER A 134 7.35 2.84 6.67
C SER A 134 8.87 2.82 6.53
N VAL A 135 9.57 3.09 7.65
CA VAL A 135 11.03 3.03 7.79
C VAL A 135 11.38 2.24 9.04
N GLY A 136 12.37 1.36 8.97
CA GLY A 136 12.87 0.62 10.12
C GLY A 136 12.69 -0.89 10.04
N LEU A 137 12.38 -1.54 11.17
CA LEU A 137 12.26 -3.00 11.26
C LEU A 137 11.26 -3.57 10.24
N ASP A 138 10.13 -2.93 10.10
CA ASP A 138 9.05 -3.29 9.19
C ASP A 138 9.50 -3.30 7.71
N ALA A 139 10.12 -2.22 7.24
CA ALA A 139 10.68 -2.12 5.89
C ALA A 139 11.79 -3.16 5.65
N ARG A 140 12.63 -3.44 6.64
CA ARG A 140 13.67 -4.48 6.53
C ARG A 140 13.08 -5.88 6.43
N ILE A 141 12.03 -6.18 7.19
CA ILE A 141 11.31 -7.46 7.08
C ILE A 141 10.78 -7.62 5.66
N GLY A 142 10.12 -6.61 5.12
CA GLY A 142 9.59 -6.61 3.75
C GLY A 142 10.68 -6.84 2.69
N THR A 143 11.81 -6.16 2.81
CA THR A 143 12.98 -6.35 1.92
C THR A 143 13.49 -7.79 1.94
N ASP A 144 13.63 -8.38 3.12
CA ASP A 144 14.21 -9.73 3.26
C ASP A 144 13.20 -10.83 2.87
N VAL A 145 11.89 -10.61 3.03
CA VAL A 145 10.85 -11.57 2.59
C VAL A 145 11.00 -11.93 1.11
N SER A 146 11.28 -10.96 0.25
CA SER A 146 11.48 -11.18 -1.18
C SER A 146 12.68 -12.09 -1.49
N LYS A 147 13.72 -12.06 -0.66
CA LYS A 147 14.89 -12.96 -0.76
C LYS A 147 14.53 -14.38 -0.37
N TYR A 148 13.76 -14.55 0.73
CA TYR A 148 13.40 -15.88 1.23
C TYR A 148 12.31 -16.57 0.42
N LYS A 149 11.41 -15.82 -0.24
CA LYS A 149 10.43 -16.38 -1.19
C LYS A 149 11.06 -17.14 -2.36
N ARG A 150 12.32 -16.85 -2.68
CA ARG A 150 13.09 -17.54 -3.77
C ARG A 150 13.66 -18.89 -3.33
N LEU A 151 13.62 -19.21 -2.03
CA LEU A 151 14.15 -20.48 -1.52
C LEU A 151 13.09 -21.59 -1.63
N PRO A 152 13.47 -22.79 -2.14
CA PRO A 152 12.57 -23.93 -2.14
C PRO A 152 12.16 -24.24 -0.70
N LEU A 153 10.87 -24.50 -0.45
CA LEU A 153 10.23 -24.74 0.85
C LEU A 153 9.87 -23.50 1.67
N LEU A 154 10.29 -22.29 1.29
CA LEU A 154 9.93 -21.04 1.97
C LEU A 154 9.04 -20.18 1.06
N SER A 155 7.72 -20.34 1.16
CA SER A 155 6.74 -19.56 0.41
C SER A 155 5.75 -18.84 1.34
N GLY A 156 5.24 -17.70 0.89
CA GLY A 156 4.18 -16.98 1.57
C GLY A 156 4.51 -16.65 3.03
N PHE A 157 3.66 -17.08 3.96
CA PHE A 157 3.76 -16.79 5.39
C PHE A 157 5.06 -17.30 6.02
N ARG A 158 5.60 -18.45 5.58
CA ARG A 158 6.87 -18.99 6.11
C ARG A 158 8.06 -18.07 5.81
N ALA A 159 8.14 -17.51 4.60
CA ALA A 159 9.18 -16.55 4.25
C ALA A 159 9.08 -15.29 5.11
N TYR A 160 7.88 -14.81 5.39
CA TYR A 160 7.64 -13.69 6.28
C TYR A 160 8.12 -13.97 7.71
N VAL A 161 7.75 -15.12 8.28
CA VAL A 161 8.19 -15.52 9.64
C VAL A 161 9.71 -15.62 9.72
N VAL A 162 10.36 -16.25 8.74
CA VAL A 162 11.83 -16.38 8.70
C VAL A 162 12.49 -15.01 8.61
N SER A 163 12.00 -14.13 7.74
CA SER A 163 12.48 -12.76 7.62
C SER A 163 12.32 -11.99 8.93
N THR A 164 11.17 -12.09 9.57
CA THR A 164 10.90 -11.45 10.87
C THR A 164 11.90 -11.91 11.92
N VAL A 165 12.06 -13.23 12.10
CA VAL A 165 13.00 -13.79 13.08
C VAL A 165 14.42 -13.31 12.84
N ILE A 166 14.90 -13.38 11.60
CA ILE A 166 16.28 -12.95 11.27
C ILE A 166 16.47 -11.45 11.54
N ASN A 167 15.50 -10.61 11.16
CA ASN A 167 15.60 -9.17 11.38
C ASN A 167 15.52 -8.80 12.87
N LEU A 168 14.78 -9.54 13.68
CA LEU A 168 14.77 -9.38 15.13
C LEU A 168 16.15 -9.68 15.77
N PHE A 169 16.91 -10.61 15.20
CA PHE A 169 18.27 -10.91 15.67
C PHE A 169 19.32 -9.94 15.12
N LYS A 170 19.11 -9.30 13.97
CA LYS A 170 20.08 -8.35 13.39
C LYS A 170 20.13 -7.03 14.16
N ALA A 171 18.99 -6.33 14.23
CA ALA A 171 18.83 -5.08 14.99
C ALA A 171 17.35 -4.76 15.08
N ILE A 172 16.79 -4.70 16.28
CA ILE A 172 15.37 -4.39 16.48
C ILE A 172 15.12 -2.89 16.27
N SER A 173 16.04 -2.04 16.70
CA SER A 173 15.89 -0.58 16.64
C SER A 173 17.14 0.06 16.06
N GLU A 174 16.95 1.13 15.30
CA GLU A 174 18.04 1.95 14.72
C GLU A 174 17.82 3.41 15.12
N HIS A 175 18.87 4.20 15.02
CA HIS A 175 18.82 5.63 15.29
C HIS A 175 18.25 6.37 14.08
N TYR A 176 17.25 7.20 14.34
CA TYR A 176 16.64 8.10 13.36
C TYR A 176 16.46 9.47 13.99
N VAL A 177 16.59 10.52 13.17
CA VAL A 177 16.13 11.86 13.50
C VAL A 177 14.82 12.07 12.74
N VAL A 178 13.72 12.24 13.47
CA VAL A 178 12.39 12.40 12.91
C VAL A 178 11.89 13.81 13.15
N GLU A 179 11.59 14.52 12.08
CA GLU A 179 11.03 15.87 12.12
C GLU A 179 9.55 15.80 11.72
N VAL A 180 8.66 16.22 12.63
CA VAL A 180 7.22 16.19 12.41
C VAL A 180 6.51 17.24 13.28
N ASN A 181 5.59 18.01 12.70
CA ASN A 181 4.81 19.06 13.39
C ASN A 181 5.68 20.08 14.14
N GLY A 182 6.87 20.40 13.62
CA GLY A 182 7.84 21.31 14.24
C GLY A 182 8.60 20.72 15.44
N GLU A 183 8.38 19.46 15.78
CA GLU A 183 9.13 18.72 16.80
C GLU A 183 10.22 17.86 16.15
N VAL A 184 11.34 17.70 16.85
CA VAL A 184 12.46 16.83 16.43
C VAL A 184 12.65 15.72 17.45
N TYR A 185 12.58 14.48 16.99
CA TYR A 185 12.82 13.28 17.80
C TYR A 185 14.15 12.64 17.36
N ASP A 186 15.19 12.86 18.16
CA ASP A 186 16.53 12.34 17.91
C ASP A 186 16.78 11.16 18.86
N GLN A 187 16.43 9.95 18.42
CA GLN A 187 16.50 8.75 19.25
C GLN A 187 16.45 7.44 18.46
N LYS A 188 16.48 6.31 19.19
CA LYS A 188 16.30 4.99 18.57
C LYS A 188 14.84 4.62 18.47
N PHE A 189 14.40 4.33 17.24
CA PHE A 189 13.08 3.78 16.95
C PHE A 189 13.18 2.33 16.47
N THR A 190 12.16 1.55 16.75
CA THR A 190 11.97 0.23 16.14
C THR A 190 11.55 0.39 14.68
N PHE A 191 10.58 1.24 14.43
CA PHE A 191 10.17 1.70 13.10
C PHE A 191 9.28 2.95 13.22
N VAL A 192 9.11 3.62 12.09
CA VAL A 192 8.15 4.69 11.87
C VAL A 192 7.20 4.24 10.77
N CYS A 193 5.90 4.33 11.02
CA CYS A 193 4.85 3.98 10.06
C CYS A 193 4.00 5.21 9.77
N VAL A 194 3.77 5.49 8.49
CA VAL A 194 2.98 6.61 7.99
C VAL A 194 1.81 6.04 7.20
N CYS A 195 0.61 6.26 7.70
CA CYS A 195 -0.62 5.67 7.21
C CYS A 195 -1.50 6.74 6.55
N ASN A 196 -1.88 6.50 5.31
CA ASN A 196 -3.01 7.13 4.63
C ASN A 196 -4.23 6.20 4.72
N GLY A 197 -4.05 4.93 4.45
CA GLY A 197 -5.04 3.89 4.66
C GLY A 197 -4.86 3.10 5.96
N ARG A 198 -5.72 2.10 6.17
CA ARG A 198 -5.83 1.36 7.43
C ARG A 198 -5.04 0.06 7.48
N TRP A 199 -4.86 -0.61 6.34
CA TRP A 199 -4.38 -1.99 6.27
C TRP A 199 -3.13 -2.13 5.43
N TYR A 200 -2.18 -2.98 5.85
CA TYR A 200 -1.01 -3.32 5.06
C TYR A 200 -0.42 -4.68 5.46
N GLY A 201 0.59 -5.15 4.72
CA GLY A 201 1.33 -6.35 5.04
C GLY A 201 0.51 -7.63 5.10
N GLY A 202 -0.65 -7.66 4.41
CA GLY A 202 -1.53 -8.82 4.36
C GLY A 202 -2.40 -9.01 5.60
N GLY A 203 -2.73 -7.92 6.33
CA GLY A 203 -3.67 -7.98 7.44
C GLY A 203 -3.24 -7.31 8.74
N PHE A 204 -2.28 -6.40 8.68
CA PHE A 204 -2.03 -5.47 9.78
C PHE A 204 -2.94 -4.26 9.61
N ASN A 205 -3.59 -3.86 10.70
CA ASN A 205 -4.42 -2.66 10.78
C ASN A 205 -3.89 -1.77 11.91
N PRO A 206 -2.78 -1.05 11.67
CA PRO A 206 -2.11 -0.30 12.73
C PRO A 206 -2.94 0.86 13.27
N VAL A 207 -3.67 1.57 12.39
CA VAL A 207 -4.51 2.73 12.72
C VAL A 207 -5.90 2.52 12.12
N PRO A 208 -6.84 1.90 12.86
CA PRO A 208 -8.19 1.63 12.34
C PRO A 208 -9.00 2.86 11.98
N GLU A 209 -8.67 4.01 12.56
CA GLU A 209 -9.33 5.29 12.33
C GLU A 209 -8.75 6.11 11.17
N ALA A 210 -7.65 5.67 10.53
CA ALA A 210 -7.09 6.37 9.37
C ALA A 210 -8.14 6.52 8.26
N ASP A 211 -8.26 7.71 7.71
CA ASP A 211 -9.20 8.02 6.62
C ASP A 211 -8.45 8.71 5.47
N PRO A 212 -8.28 8.07 4.31
CA PRO A 212 -7.54 8.64 3.18
C PRO A 212 -8.26 9.82 2.50
N ARG A 213 -9.21 10.48 3.18
CA ARG A 213 -9.95 11.64 2.67
C ARG A 213 -9.85 12.87 3.57
N ASP A 214 -9.25 12.74 4.75
CA ASP A 214 -9.31 13.77 5.79
C ASP A 214 -8.18 14.81 5.67
N GLY A 215 -7.30 14.66 4.68
CA GLY A 215 -6.18 15.57 4.44
C GLY A 215 -5.08 15.43 5.49
N LYS A 216 -4.91 14.26 6.08
CA LYS A 216 -3.89 13.97 7.09
C LYS A 216 -3.27 12.61 6.90
N LEU A 217 -2.05 12.49 7.40
CA LEU A 217 -1.33 11.23 7.54
C LEU A 217 -1.28 10.85 9.02
N ASP A 218 -1.64 9.63 9.33
CA ASP A 218 -1.50 9.07 10.67
C ASP A 218 -0.10 8.47 10.85
N VAL A 219 0.66 8.98 11.81
CA VAL A 219 2.04 8.56 12.05
C VAL A 219 2.13 7.79 13.36
N LEU A 220 2.73 6.61 13.31
CA LEU A 220 3.11 5.83 14.49
C LEU A 220 4.63 5.83 14.64
N LEU A 221 5.13 6.52 15.67
CA LEU A 221 6.51 6.45 16.11
C LEU A 221 6.62 5.31 17.12
N VAL A 222 7.30 4.22 16.74
CA VAL A 222 7.49 3.06 17.63
C VAL A 222 8.87 3.12 18.24
N ASP A 223 8.93 3.45 19.52
CA ASP A 223 10.15 3.58 20.29
C ASP A 223 10.97 2.29 20.31
N LYS A 224 12.22 2.41 20.74
CA LYS A 224 13.08 1.25 20.95
C LYS A 224 12.43 0.24 21.88
N VAL A 225 12.25 -0.99 21.39
CA VAL A 225 11.79 -2.14 22.17
C VAL A 225 12.81 -3.27 22.14
N ASN A 226 12.72 -4.18 23.10
CA ASN A 226 13.50 -5.41 23.09
C ASN A 226 12.70 -6.59 22.50
N ILE A 227 13.39 -7.71 22.23
CA ILE A 227 12.77 -8.86 21.55
C ILE A 227 11.58 -9.46 22.34
N PHE A 228 11.61 -9.41 23.67
CA PHE A 228 10.52 -9.93 24.50
C PHE A 228 9.28 -9.03 24.43
N GLN A 229 9.49 -7.72 24.29
CA GLN A 229 8.41 -6.74 24.13
C GLN A 229 7.74 -6.87 22.74
N VAL A 230 8.53 -7.17 21.68
CA VAL A 230 8.00 -7.32 20.31
C VAL A 230 6.85 -8.32 20.25
N ALA A 231 6.97 -9.49 20.89
CA ALA A 231 5.93 -10.51 20.88
C ALA A 231 4.60 -9.99 21.47
N GLY A 232 4.66 -9.20 22.53
CA GLY A 232 3.48 -8.57 23.14
C GLY A 232 2.89 -7.40 22.36
N ILE A 233 3.73 -6.70 21.61
CA ILE A 233 3.36 -5.51 20.83
C ILE A 233 2.74 -5.91 19.49
N ILE A 234 3.33 -6.90 18.78
CA ILE A 234 2.95 -7.23 17.40
C ILE A 234 1.48 -7.60 17.26
N SER A 235 0.92 -8.35 18.20
CA SER A 235 -0.50 -8.72 18.18
C SER A 235 -1.42 -7.50 18.37
N LYS A 236 -1.08 -6.62 19.30
CA LYS A 236 -1.86 -5.40 19.55
C LYS A 236 -1.75 -4.42 18.40
N TYR A 237 -0.54 -4.25 17.86
CA TYR A 237 -0.27 -3.41 16.70
C TYR A 237 -1.05 -3.90 15.47
N LYS A 238 -0.97 -5.21 15.20
CA LYS A 238 -1.71 -5.84 14.10
C LYS A 238 -3.22 -5.60 14.17
N ASN A 239 -3.78 -5.55 15.37
CA ASN A 239 -5.22 -5.44 15.60
C ASN A 239 -5.66 -3.99 15.96
N GLY A 240 -4.88 -2.98 15.63
CA GLY A 240 -5.24 -1.57 15.83
C GLY A 240 -5.32 -1.12 17.29
N GLN A 241 -4.69 -1.85 18.20
CA GLN A 241 -4.74 -1.53 19.62
C GLN A 241 -3.53 -0.70 20.07
N TYR A 242 -3.00 0.15 19.17
CA TYR A 242 -1.83 0.98 19.46
C TYR A 242 -2.04 1.91 20.65
N LYS A 243 -3.26 2.37 20.92
CA LYS A 243 -3.62 3.19 22.10
C LYS A 243 -3.30 2.47 23.43
N LYS A 244 -3.35 1.14 23.45
CA LYS A 244 -2.92 0.33 24.61
C LYS A 244 -1.39 0.21 24.73
N LEU A 245 -0.65 0.71 23.76
CA LEU A 245 0.80 0.70 23.66
C LEU A 245 1.42 2.10 23.80
N SER A 246 0.71 3.05 24.39
CA SER A 246 1.10 4.48 24.52
C SER A 246 2.43 4.72 25.24
N LYS A 247 2.98 3.72 25.95
CA LYS A 247 4.31 3.77 26.55
C LYS A 247 5.45 3.56 25.55
N VAL A 248 5.16 3.02 24.35
CA VAL A 248 6.15 2.65 23.32
C VAL A 248 5.71 3.06 21.91
N ILE A 249 4.49 3.52 21.73
CA ILE A 249 3.97 4.02 20.47
C ILE A 249 3.37 5.40 20.69
N LYS A 250 3.92 6.40 20.00
CA LYS A 250 3.34 7.74 19.90
C LYS A 250 2.58 7.82 18.57
N HIS A 251 1.33 8.20 18.62
CA HIS A 251 0.49 8.49 17.45
C HIS A 251 0.40 9.99 17.25
N LEU A 252 0.59 10.43 16.02
CA LEU A 252 0.50 11.82 15.58
C LEU A 252 -0.29 11.88 14.28
N GLN A 253 -0.92 13.01 14.01
CA GLN A 253 -1.43 13.34 12.67
C GLN A 253 -0.62 14.51 12.11
N THR A 254 -0.30 14.45 10.82
CA THR A 254 0.49 15.46 10.12
C THR A 254 0.17 15.47 8.64
N ASP A 255 0.59 16.49 7.94
CA ASP A 255 0.66 16.55 6.48
C ASP A 255 2.07 16.25 5.93
N GLU A 256 3.11 16.31 6.82
CA GLU A 256 4.50 16.11 6.42
C GLU A 256 5.33 15.51 7.57
N ILE A 257 6.26 14.62 7.22
CA ILE A 257 7.26 14.04 8.12
C ILE A 257 8.57 13.81 7.36
N ILE A 258 9.70 14.10 8.01
CA ILE A 258 11.04 13.82 7.50
C ILE A 258 11.76 12.88 8.45
N ILE A 259 12.32 11.79 7.92
CA ILE A 259 13.04 10.79 8.69
C ILE A 259 14.45 10.69 8.13
N HIS A 260 15.45 11.10 8.93
CA HIS A 260 16.86 10.98 8.60
C HIS A 260 17.43 9.70 9.24
N CYS A 261 18.12 8.91 8.41
CA CYS A 261 18.74 7.65 8.78
C CYS A 261 20.27 7.79 8.75
N ASP A 262 20.98 7.24 9.73
CA ASP A 262 22.45 7.28 9.78
C ASP A 262 23.12 6.59 8.58
N LYS A 263 22.43 5.64 7.96
CA LYS A 263 22.91 4.85 6.83
C LYS A 263 21.81 4.62 5.81
N GLU A 264 22.16 4.14 4.62
CA GLU A 264 21.21 3.62 3.64
C GLU A 264 20.27 2.61 4.28
N THR A 265 19.00 2.92 4.31
CA THR A 265 17.96 2.16 5.00
C THR A 265 16.80 1.88 4.04
N PRO A 266 16.19 0.68 4.09
CA PRO A 266 14.99 0.41 3.32
C PRO A 266 13.83 1.30 3.77
N ILE A 267 13.17 1.89 2.80
CA ILE A 267 11.93 2.65 2.91
C ILE A 267 10.85 1.84 2.18
N ASN A 268 9.81 1.47 2.88
CA ASN A 268 8.68 0.73 2.32
C ASN A 268 7.61 1.70 1.80
N LEU A 269 7.16 1.51 0.57
CA LEU A 269 6.06 2.21 -0.08
C LEU A 269 5.07 1.15 -0.59
N ASP A 270 4.03 0.87 0.16
CA ASP A 270 3.01 -0.14 -0.17
C ASP A 270 3.57 -1.53 -0.56
N GLY A 271 4.66 -1.94 0.09
CA GLY A 271 5.35 -3.19 -0.19
C GLY A 271 6.49 -3.07 -1.20
N GLU A 272 6.65 -1.94 -1.87
CA GLU A 272 7.80 -1.63 -2.70
C GLU A 272 8.93 -0.99 -1.89
N MET A 273 10.16 -1.47 -2.08
CA MET A 273 11.30 -1.02 -1.30
C MET A 273 12.15 -0.04 -2.09
N ARG A 274 12.42 1.11 -1.48
CA ARG A 274 13.44 2.08 -1.91
C ARG A 274 14.57 2.11 -0.89
N MET A 275 15.77 2.44 -1.32
CA MET A 275 16.90 2.64 -0.42
C MET A 275 17.20 4.13 -0.30
N GLY A 276 17.42 4.61 0.91
CA GLY A 276 17.73 6.02 1.13
C GLY A 276 18.22 6.32 2.55
N LYS A 277 18.87 7.48 2.69
CA LYS A 277 19.24 8.04 4.00
C LYS A 277 18.21 9.01 4.54
N THR A 278 17.27 9.43 3.69
CA THR A 278 16.18 10.32 4.08
C THR A 278 14.89 9.80 3.47
N ALA A 279 13.85 9.73 4.28
CA ALA A 279 12.48 9.52 3.84
C ALA A 279 11.69 10.80 4.13
N HIS A 280 11.41 11.59 3.12
CA HIS A 280 10.53 12.73 3.15
C HIS A 280 9.16 12.28 2.67
N MET A 281 8.20 12.21 3.57
CA MET A 281 6.84 11.76 3.31
C MET A 281 5.87 12.90 3.59
N CYS A 282 5.00 13.21 2.63
CA CYS A 282 3.98 14.23 2.79
C CYS A 282 2.69 13.81 2.07
N LEU A 283 1.60 14.52 2.37
CA LEU A 283 0.42 14.47 1.49
C LEU A 283 0.84 14.91 0.09
N ALA A 284 0.48 14.13 -0.91
CA ALA A 284 0.67 14.53 -2.29
C ALA A 284 -0.32 15.65 -2.65
N ASP A 285 0.13 16.57 -3.52
CA ASP A 285 -0.78 17.58 -4.10
C ASP A 285 -1.84 16.91 -4.97
N GLU A 286 -1.47 15.79 -5.58
CA GLU A 286 -2.34 14.98 -6.40
C GLU A 286 -3.24 14.10 -5.54
N LYS A 287 -4.48 13.96 -5.98
CA LYS A 287 -5.45 13.02 -5.43
C LYS A 287 -5.79 11.97 -6.47
N ILE A 288 -6.45 10.90 -6.03
CA ILE A 288 -6.91 9.83 -6.91
C ILE A 288 -8.43 9.64 -6.79
N ARG A 289 -9.13 9.61 -7.93
CA ARG A 289 -10.52 9.15 -7.98
C ARG A 289 -10.53 7.63 -7.91
N PHE A 290 -11.24 7.10 -6.95
CA PHE A 290 -11.35 5.65 -6.73
C PHE A 290 -12.82 5.24 -6.81
N PHE A 291 -13.14 4.29 -7.69
CA PHE A 291 -14.48 3.76 -7.77
C PHE A 291 -14.57 2.39 -7.09
N TYR A 292 -15.70 2.12 -6.47
CA TYR A 292 -15.94 0.94 -5.66
C TYR A 292 -17.38 0.44 -5.82
N PRO A 293 -17.65 -0.85 -5.57
CA PRO A 293 -19.00 -1.41 -5.66
C PRO A 293 -20.01 -0.60 -4.87
N LYS A 294 -21.13 -0.28 -5.48
CA LYS A 294 -22.20 0.52 -4.91
C LYS A 294 -22.73 -0.05 -3.59
N GLY A 295 -23.03 0.84 -2.65
CA GLY A 295 -23.58 0.50 -1.34
C GLY A 295 -22.54 0.06 -0.31
N LEU A 296 -21.24 0.13 -0.61
CA LEU A 296 -20.19 -0.09 0.38
C LEU A 296 -19.95 1.19 1.21
N THR A 297 -19.63 0.99 2.48
CA THR A 297 -19.21 2.05 3.41
C THR A 297 -17.75 1.84 3.81
N PHE A 298 -17.07 2.91 4.29
CA PHE A 298 -15.67 2.86 4.75
C PHE A 298 -15.33 4.00 5.74
#